data_c8647c0075c7783a0a38432479a528c7
#
_entry.id   c8647c0075c7783a0a38432479a528c7
#
_cell.length_a   1.000
_cell.length_b   1.000
_cell.length_c   1.000
_cell.angle_alpha   90.00
_cell.angle_beta   90.00
_cell.angle_gamma   90.00
#
_symmetry.space_group_name_H-M   'P 1'
#
loop_
_entity.id
_entity.type
_entity.pdbx_description
1 polymer ?
#
loop_
_entity_poly.entity_id
_entity_poly.type
_entity_poly.pdbx_seq_one_letter_code
_entity_poly.pdbx_strand_id
1 'polypeptide(L)'
;YAGDSMIFCKSERAAMRVKESITRYIEGELYLKVNKEKTVVSYVSGVKYLGYSFYVSQGKCQLAVHPKAKAKMKAKLKELTSRSNGWGYAKRKQKLEEYIRGWVGYYHLANMKRFLMKTDEWLRRRLRMCIWKSWKRVKTRIANLIKCGIDKYQAYMWGNSRLGDWRIAGSYILCRAITNEKLSMAGYATLMGSYIEWHPK
;
A
#
# COMPACT_ATOMS: atom_id res chain seq x y z
N TYR A 1 0.18 23.68 4.60
CA TYR A 1 1.33 22.92 5.09
C TYR A 1 2.56 23.32 4.26
N ALA A 2 3.63 23.80 4.91
CA ALA A 2 4.90 24.14 4.28
C ALA A 2 4.77 25.03 2.99
N GLY A 3 3.89 26.01 2.99
CA GLY A 3 3.61 26.89 1.84
C GLY A 3 2.53 26.38 0.88
N ASP A 4 2.06 25.14 0.98
CA ASP A 4 0.93 24.66 0.20
C ASP A 4 -0.40 25.02 0.88
N SER A 5 -1.29 25.68 0.17
CA SER A 5 -2.65 26.01 0.62
C SER A 5 -3.69 25.54 -0.38
N MET A 6 -4.89 25.21 0.10
CA MET A 6 -6.01 24.82 -0.73
C MET A 6 -7.29 25.51 -0.25
N ILE A 7 -7.98 26.15 -1.18
CA ILE A 7 -9.18 26.93 -0.90
C ILE A 7 -10.32 26.41 -1.74
N PHE A 8 -11.43 26.07 -1.11
CA PHE A 8 -12.63 25.60 -1.77
C PHE A 8 -13.59 26.77 -2.02
N CYS A 9 -14.08 26.88 -3.24
CA CYS A 9 -15.06 27.87 -3.66
C CYS A 9 -16.28 27.18 -4.27
N LYS A 10 -17.46 27.83 -4.20
CA LYS A 10 -18.71 27.30 -4.75
C LYS A 10 -18.79 27.36 -6.28
N SER A 11 -18.03 28.25 -6.92
CA SER A 11 -18.00 28.42 -8.36
C SER A 11 -16.59 28.76 -8.86
N GLU A 12 -16.31 28.44 -10.12
CA GLU A 12 -15.05 28.76 -10.78
C GLU A 12 -14.77 30.28 -10.77
N ARG A 13 -15.81 31.11 -11.05
CA ARG A 13 -15.71 32.56 -11.01
C ARG A 13 -15.31 33.07 -9.63
N ALA A 14 -15.83 32.48 -8.56
CA ALA A 14 -15.42 32.80 -7.20
C ALA A 14 -13.98 32.36 -6.93
N ALA A 15 -13.58 31.19 -7.40
CA ALA A 15 -12.23 30.67 -7.21
C ALA A 15 -11.17 31.55 -7.92
N MET A 16 -11.48 32.04 -9.11
CA MET A 16 -10.60 32.97 -9.84
C MET A 16 -10.39 34.27 -9.06
N ARG A 17 -11.49 34.92 -8.57
CA ARG A 17 -11.39 36.13 -7.75
C ARG A 17 -10.56 35.93 -6.48
N VAL A 18 -10.80 34.78 -5.79
CA VAL A 18 -10.06 34.43 -4.56
C VAL A 18 -8.58 34.24 -4.87
N LYS A 19 -8.25 33.54 -5.97
CA LYS A 19 -6.85 33.39 -6.43
C LYS A 19 -6.16 34.73 -6.65
N GLU A 20 -6.80 35.65 -7.35
CA GLU A 20 -6.23 36.99 -7.63
C GLU A 20 -6.05 37.79 -6.33
N SER A 21 -7.06 37.84 -5.46
CA SER A 21 -7.02 38.53 -4.18
C SER A 21 -5.91 38.02 -3.27
N ILE A 22 -5.79 36.69 -3.13
CA ILE A 22 -4.76 36.07 -2.29
C ILE A 22 -3.36 36.25 -2.90
N THR A 23 -3.21 36.13 -4.22
CA THR A 23 -1.94 36.41 -4.87
C THR A 23 -1.47 37.84 -4.59
N ARG A 24 -2.36 38.82 -4.74
CA ARG A 24 -2.07 40.22 -4.44
C ARG A 24 -1.67 40.42 -2.97
N TYR A 25 -2.37 39.80 -2.04
CA TYR A 25 -2.05 39.88 -0.62
C TYR A 25 -0.68 39.25 -0.29
N ILE A 26 -0.41 38.04 -0.80
CA ILE A 26 0.88 37.36 -0.57
C ILE A 26 2.07 38.16 -1.16
N GLU A 27 1.91 38.72 -2.36
CA GLU A 27 2.98 39.44 -3.03
C GLU A 27 3.10 40.89 -2.51
N GLY A 28 1.99 41.54 -2.16
CA GLY A 28 1.98 42.93 -1.71
C GLY A 28 2.23 43.15 -0.23
N GLU A 29 1.60 42.33 0.64
CA GLU A 29 1.68 42.48 2.10
C GLU A 29 2.72 41.57 2.75
N LEU A 30 2.85 40.31 2.27
CA LEU A 30 3.80 39.36 2.84
C LEU A 30 5.16 39.34 2.12
N TYR A 31 5.27 40.07 1.00
CA TYR A 31 6.48 40.13 0.17
C TYR A 31 7.01 38.76 -0.25
N LEU A 32 6.10 37.78 -0.42
CA LEU A 32 6.43 36.42 -0.83
C LEU A 32 6.04 36.17 -2.28
N LYS A 33 6.86 35.44 -3.01
CA LYS A 33 6.62 35.16 -4.44
C LYS A 33 5.68 33.94 -4.58
N VAL A 34 4.55 34.14 -5.26
CA VAL A 34 3.60 33.06 -5.59
C VAL A 34 4.08 32.29 -6.82
N ASN A 35 4.12 30.95 -6.71
CA ASN A 35 4.44 30.10 -7.85
C ASN A 35 3.23 29.97 -8.78
N LYS A 36 3.23 30.76 -9.85
CA LYS A 36 2.12 30.83 -10.82
C LYS A 36 1.83 29.53 -11.54
N GLU A 37 2.84 28.69 -11.79
CA GLU A 37 2.68 27.40 -12.47
C GLU A 37 1.95 26.35 -11.57
N LYS A 38 2.18 26.40 -10.26
CA LYS A 38 1.57 25.50 -9.28
C LYS A 38 0.24 26.02 -8.72
N THR A 39 0.00 27.34 -8.80
CA THR A 39 -1.22 27.96 -8.29
C THR A 39 -2.30 27.92 -9.36
N VAL A 40 -3.08 26.83 -9.35
CA VAL A 40 -4.11 26.56 -10.35
C VAL A 40 -5.51 26.56 -9.73
N VAL A 41 -6.51 26.96 -10.52
CA VAL A 41 -7.91 26.75 -10.23
C VAL A 41 -8.35 25.51 -11.01
N SER A 42 -8.96 24.57 -10.35
CA SER A 42 -9.43 23.34 -10.99
C SER A 42 -10.67 22.77 -10.28
N TYR A 43 -11.42 21.96 -11.01
CA TYR A 43 -12.52 21.22 -10.39
C TYR A 43 -11.97 20.24 -9.34
N VAL A 44 -12.75 19.95 -8.31
CA VAL A 44 -12.32 19.17 -7.13
C VAL A 44 -11.73 17.80 -7.48
N SER A 45 -12.21 17.15 -8.53
CA SER A 45 -11.68 15.86 -9.01
C SER A 45 -10.29 15.95 -9.64
N GLY A 46 -9.84 17.13 -10.06
CA GLY A 46 -8.49 17.37 -10.60
C GLY A 46 -7.45 17.68 -9.52
N VAL A 47 -7.89 17.93 -8.30
CA VAL A 47 -7.00 18.36 -7.21
C VAL A 47 -6.25 17.19 -6.60
N LYS A 48 -4.95 17.42 -6.37
CA LYS A 48 -4.09 16.58 -5.56
C LYS A 48 -3.56 17.40 -4.39
N TYR A 49 -3.78 16.92 -3.16
CA TYR A 49 -3.27 17.59 -1.97
C TYR A 49 -2.76 16.58 -0.94
N LEU A 50 -1.55 16.75 -0.45
CA LEU A 50 -0.90 15.86 0.53
C LEU A 50 -0.97 14.35 0.18
N GLY A 51 -0.94 14.02 -1.10
CA GLY A 51 -1.05 12.64 -1.56
C GLY A 51 -2.48 12.08 -1.65
N TYR A 52 -3.48 12.87 -1.25
CA TYR A 52 -4.89 12.59 -1.48
C TYR A 52 -5.34 13.09 -2.86
N SER A 53 -6.41 12.55 -3.34
CA SER A 53 -7.23 13.03 -4.45
C SER A 53 -8.69 13.04 -4.02
N PHE A 54 -9.52 13.77 -4.76
CA PHE A 54 -10.92 13.94 -4.44
C PHE A 54 -11.78 13.40 -5.58
N TYR A 55 -12.94 12.90 -5.25
CA TYR A 55 -13.94 12.49 -6.24
C TYR A 55 -15.34 12.73 -5.70
N VAL A 56 -16.30 12.94 -6.61
CA VAL A 56 -17.70 13.12 -6.25
C VAL A 56 -18.43 11.80 -6.45
N SER A 57 -19.13 11.33 -5.43
CA SER A 57 -19.98 10.15 -5.48
C SER A 57 -21.29 10.45 -4.76
N GLN A 58 -22.42 10.20 -5.42
CA GLN A 58 -23.76 10.48 -4.86
C GLN A 58 -23.91 11.94 -4.34
N GLY A 59 -23.38 12.91 -5.08
CA GLY A 59 -23.41 14.33 -4.72
C GLY A 59 -22.49 14.73 -3.56
N LYS A 60 -21.73 13.80 -2.98
CA LYS A 60 -20.80 14.08 -1.88
C LYS A 60 -19.36 13.98 -2.34
N CYS A 61 -18.52 14.94 -1.91
CA CYS A 61 -17.08 14.88 -2.11
C CYS A 61 -16.47 13.84 -1.18
N GLN A 62 -15.68 12.92 -1.74
CA GLN A 62 -15.00 11.86 -1.00
C GLN A 62 -13.50 11.89 -1.24
N LEU A 63 -12.75 11.42 -0.25
CA LEU A 63 -11.29 11.32 -0.30
C LEU A 63 -10.86 9.97 -0.88
N ALA A 64 -9.87 10.01 -1.76
CA ALA A 64 -9.17 8.82 -2.25
C ALA A 64 -7.67 9.03 -2.14
N VAL A 65 -6.91 7.95 -2.12
CA VAL A 65 -5.45 8.04 -2.22
C VAL A 65 -5.06 8.27 -3.67
N HIS A 66 -4.20 9.27 -3.91
CA HIS A 66 -3.73 9.59 -5.25
C HIS A 66 -2.94 8.42 -5.88
N PRO A 67 -3.08 8.15 -7.20
CA PRO A 67 -2.42 7.02 -7.87
C PRO A 67 -0.89 6.99 -7.68
N LYS A 68 -0.23 8.13 -7.68
CA LYS A 68 1.23 8.23 -7.42
C LYS A 68 1.59 7.76 -6.01
N ALA A 69 0.76 8.04 -4.99
CA ALA A 69 0.98 7.57 -3.62
C ALA A 69 0.77 6.04 -3.50
N LYS A 70 -0.24 5.49 -4.18
CA LYS A 70 -0.47 4.04 -4.29
C LYS A 70 0.71 3.33 -4.97
N ALA A 71 1.25 3.91 -6.05
CA ALA A 71 2.41 3.37 -6.76
C ALA A 71 3.68 3.38 -5.88
N LYS A 72 3.95 4.48 -5.16
CA LYS A 72 5.06 4.58 -4.20
C LYS A 72 4.95 3.53 -3.11
N MET A 73 3.75 3.33 -2.55
CA MET A 73 3.50 2.31 -1.54
C MET A 73 3.79 0.90 -2.08
N LYS A 74 3.28 0.54 -3.26
CA LYS A 74 3.57 -0.76 -3.88
C LYS A 74 5.06 -0.96 -4.16
N ALA A 75 5.77 0.07 -4.60
CA ALA A 75 7.21 0.03 -4.81
C ALA A 75 7.96 -0.25 -3.49
N LYS A 76 7.59 0.42 -2.39
CA LYS A 76 8.19 0.19 -1.07
C LYS A 76 7.88 -1.19 -0.53
N LEU A 77 6.64 -1.67 -0.63
CA LEU A 77 6.29 -3.04 -0.26
C LEU A 77 7.08 -4.09 -1.09
N LYS A 78 7.31 -3.80 -2.38
CA LYS A 78 8.14 -4.64 -3.25
C LYS A 78 9.60 -4.70 -2.78
N GLU A 79 10.16 -3.58 -2.37
CA GLU A 79 11.50 -3.49 -1.77
C GLU A 79 11.58 -4.30 -0.47
N LEU A 80 10.67 -4.05 0.49
CA LEU A 80 10.63 -4.73 1.79
C LEU A 80 10.43 -6.25 1.66
N THR A 81 9.76 -6.70 0.62
CA THR A 81 9.54 -8.11 0.29
C THR A 81 10.44 -8.59 -0.85
N SER A 82 11.61 -7.99 -1.03
CA SER A 82 12.61 -8.53 -1.96
C SER A 82 13.14 -9.86 -1.44
N ARG A 83 13.23 -10.84 -2.34
CA ARG A 83 13.80 -12.16 -2.03
C ARG A 83 15.33 -12.13 -1.91
N SER A 84 15.96 -11.02 -2.30
CA SER A 84 17.41 -10.87 -2.37
C SER A 84 17.98 -9.90 -1.32
N ASN A 85 17.14 -9.36 -0.41
CA ASN A 85 17.59 -8.39 0.59
C ASN A 85 18.30 -8.99 1.82
N GLY A 86 18.49 -10.30 1.87
CA GLY A 86 19.16 -11.00 2.96
C GLY A 86 18.44 -10.97 4.32
N TRP A 87 17.24 -10.44 4.39
CA TRP A 87 16.52 -10.31 5.66
C TRP A 87 15.88 -11.61 6.12
N GLY A 88 16.07 -11.93 7.42
CA GLY A 88 15.32 -12.98 8.09
C GLY A 88 13.84 -12.61 8.30
N TYR A 89 13.06 -13.58 8.78
CA TYR A 89 11.62 -13.40 8.98
C TYR A 89 11.29 -12.28 9.97
N ALA A 90 12.00 -12.22 11.11
CA ALA A 90 11.75 -11.22 12.15
C ALA A 90 11.92 -9.79 11.64
N LYS A 91 13.08 -9.50 11.01
CA LYS A 91 13.37 -8.16 10.46
C LYS A 91 12.37 -7.76 9.38
N ARG A 92 12.02 -8.70 8.48
CA ARG A 92 11.04 -8.43 7.42
C ARG A 92 9.65 -8.12 7.98
N LYS A 93 9.21 -8.89 8.99
CA LYS A 93 7.94 -8.69 9.68
C LYS A 93 7.89 -7.30 10.32
N GLN A 94 8.89 -6.95 11.12
CA GLN A 94 8.99 -5.65 11.78
C GLN A 94 8.94 -4.50 10.78
N LYS A 95 9.76 -4.54 9.71
CA LYS A 95 9.81 -3.47 8.70
C LYS A 95 8.52 -3.34 7.90
N LEU A 96 7.81 -4.43 7.67
CA LEU A 96 6.49 -4.39 7.03
C LEU A 96 5.44 -3.78 7.95
N GLU A 97 5.42 -4.17 9.23
CA GLU A 97 4.49 -3.64 10.22
C GLU A 97 4.67 -2.13 10.40
N GLU A 98 5.91 -1.68 10.65
CA GLU A 98 6.25 -0.25 10.77
C GLU A 98 5.73 0.54 9.56
N TYR A 99 6.01 0.05 8.36
CA TYR A 99 5.63 0.73 7.13
C TYR A 99 4.12 0.72 6.88
N ILE A 100 3.46 -0.42 7.08
CA ILE A 100 2.01 -0.58 6.87
C ILE A 100 1.24 0.33 7.82
N ARG A 101 1.57 0.29 9.13
CA ARG A 101 0.91 1.14 10.15
C ARG A 101 1.08 2.62 9.83
N GLY A 102 2.29 3.06 9.51
CA GLY A 102 2.55 4.47 9.18
C GLY A 102 1.81 4.93 7.93
N TRP A 103 1.83 4.11 6.85
CA TRP A 103 1.16 4.48 5.61
C TRP A 103 -0.37 4.45 5.74
N VAL A 104 -0.93 3.43 6.34
CA VAL A 104 -2.38 3.32 6.56
C VAL A 104 -2.85 4.39 7.52
N GLY A 105 -2.12 4.65 8.61
CA GLY A 105 -2.43 5.71 9.55
C GLY A 105 -2.44 7.10 8.92
N TYR A 106 -1.55 7.37 7.95
CA TYR A 106 -1.57 8.63 7.20
C TYR A 106 -2.77 8.75 6.25
N TYR A 107 -3.14 7.65 5.57
CA TYR A 107 -4.20 7.66 4.54
C TYR A 107 -5.55 7.11 5.02
N HIS A 108 -5.76 6.90 6.31
CA HIS A 108 -6.98 6.25 6.84
C HIS A 108 -8.28 6.97 6.46
N LEU A 109 -8.26 8.29 6.28
CA LEU A 109 -9.43 9.07 5.88
C LEU A 109 -9.92 8.76 4.46
N ALA A 110 -9.08 8.15 3.61
CA ALA A 110 -9.46 7.83 2.25
C ALA A 110 -10.28 6.54 2.16
N ASN A 111 -11.26 6.53 1.26
CA ASN A 111 -11.94 5.28 0.90
C ASN A 111 -11.03 4.41 0.02
N MET A 112 -10.44 3.37 0.61
CA MET A 112 -9.45 2.54 -0.07
C MET A 112 -9.60 1.02 0.17
N LYS A 113 -10.72 0.56 0.74
CA LYS A 113 -10.94 -0.87 1.09
C LYS A 113 -10.59 -1.82 -0.06
N ARG A 114 -11.17 -1.63 -1.24
CA ARG A 114 -10.90 -2.48 -2.42
C ARG A 114 -9.42 -2.50 -2.82
N PHE A 115 -8.77 -1.35 -2.74
CA PHE A 115 -7.35 -1.24 -3.07
C PHE A 115 -6.47 -1.99 -2.06
N LEU A 116 -6.77 -1.87 -0.76
CA LEU A 116 -6.04 -2.57 0.30
C LEU A 116 -6.21 -4.08 0.19
N MET A 117 -7.43 -4.59 -0.01
CA MET A 117 -7.69 -6.02 -0.20
C MET A 117 -6.86 -6.61 -1.35
N LYS A 118 -6.90 -5.99 -2.54
CA LYS A 118 -6.10 -6.43 -3.70
C LYS A 118 -4.59 -6.34 -3.45
N THR A 119 -4.17 -5.35 -2.67
CA THR A 119 -2.76 -5.18 -2.33
C THR A 119 -2.30 -6.22 -1.31
N ASP A 120 -3.16 -6.59 -0.34
CA ASP A 120 -2.89 -7.66 0.62
C ASP A 120 -2.77 -9.03 -0.08
N GLU A 121 -3.63 -9.35 -1.04
CA GLU A 121 -3.52 -10.58 -1.85
C GLU A 121 -2.15 -10.66 -2.55
N TRP A 122 -1.74 -9.56 -3.19
CA TRP A 122 -0.43 -9.47 -3.83
C TRP A 122 0.71 -9.55 -2.82
N LEU A 123 0.59 -8.89 -1.66
CA LEU A 123 1.60 -8.91 -0.60
C LEU A 123 1.78 -10.32 -0.01
N ARG A 124 0.69 -11.06 0.24
CA ARG A 124 0.72 -12.45 0.70
C ARG A 124 1.44 -13.36 -0.29
N ARG A 125 1.20 -13.20 -1.59
CA ARG A 125 1.97 -13.91 -2.61
C ARG A 125 3.45 -13.58 -2.56
N ARG A 126 3.82 -12.32 -2.33
CA ARG A 126 5.23 -11.92 -2.16
C ARG A 126 5.86 -12.54 -0.92
N LEU A 127 5.14 -12.60 0.19
CA LEU A 127 5.61 -13.24 1.42
C LEU A 127 5.85 -14.74 1.21
N ARG A 128 4.92 -15.45 0.56
CA ARG A 128 5.11 -16.87 0.18
C ARG A 128 6.35 -17.04 -0.70
N MET A 129 6.58 -16.15 -1.65
CA MET A 129 7.78 -16.16 -2.48
C MET A 129 9.06 -16.04 -1.64
N CYS A 130 9.09 -15.13 -0.66
CA CYS A 130 10.25 -14.96 0.22
C CYS A 130 10.49 -16.20 1.10
N ILE A 131 9.41 -16.77 1.65
CA ILE A 131 9.46 -17.99 2.47
C ILE A 131 9.98 -19.16 1.63
N TRP A 132 9.41 -19.38 0.45
CA TRP A 132 9.87 -20.43 -0.46
C TRP A 132 11.33 -20.29 -0.85
N LYS A 133 11.77 -19.10 -1.18
CA LYS A 133 13.17 -18.82 -1.50
C LYS A 133 14.12 -19.09 -0.35
N SER A 134 13.68 -18.91 0.90
CA SER A 134 14.48 -19.23 2.09
C SER A 134 14.69 -20.75 2.26
N TRP A 135 13.80 -21.58 1.72
CA TRP A 135 13.90 -23.04 1.71
C TRP A 135 14.78 -23.51 0.54
N LYS A 136 16.03 -23.16 0.56
CA LYS A 136 16.97 -23.29 -0.56
C LYS A 136 17.06 -24.71 -1.14
N ARG A 137 17.07 -25.75 -0.28
CA ARG A 137 17.28 -27.15 -0.67
C ARG A 137 15.94 -27.90 -0.74
N VAL A 138 15.84 -28.86 -1.67
CA VAL A 138 14.64 -29.71 -1.81
C VAL A 138 14.29 -30.39 -0.48
N LYS A 139 15.28 -30.97 0.21
CA LYS A 139 15.07 -31.59 1.55
C LYS A 139 14.43 -30.61 2.54
N THR A 140 14.88 -29.35 2.56
CA THR A 140 14.34 -28.29 3.42
C THR A 140 12.90 -27.93 3.02
N ARG A 141 12.61 -27.88 1.71
CA ARG A 141 11.26 -27.62 1.19
C ARG A 141 10.29 -28.72 1.64
N ILE A 142 10.67 -29.99 1.47
CA ILE A 142 9.87 -31.15 1.87
C ILE A 142 9.59 -31.09 3.39
N ALA A 143 10.65 -30.94 4.21
CA ALA A 143 10.48 -30.87 5.66
C ALA A 143 9.57 -29.74 6.11
N ASN A 144 9.67 -28.57 5.50
CA ASN A 144 8.82 -27.42 5.84
C ASN A 144 7.39 -27.58 5.33
N LEU A 145 7.17 -28.22 4.18
CA LEU A 145 5.84 -28.56 3.69
C LEU A 145 5.13 -29.52 4.65
N ILE A 146 5.83 -30.55 5.14
CA ILE A 146 5.31 -31.48 6.15
C ILE A 146 4.97 -30.73 7.44
N LYS A 147 5.86 -29.84 7.93
CA LYS A 147 5.59 -28.97 9.09
C LYS A 147 4.37 -28.07 8.88
N CYS A 148 4.09 -27.69 7.65
CA CYS A 148 2.89 -26.97 7.28
C CYS A 148 1.62 -27.83 7.19
N GLY A 149 1.69 -29.12 7.55
CA GLY A 149 0.54 -30.04 7.53
C GLY A 149 0.22 -30.61 6.15
N ILE A 150 1.18 -30.60 5.24
CA ILE A 150 1.05 -31.27 3.94
C ILE A 150 1.45 -32.72 4.09
N ASP A 151 0.65 -33.61 3.51
CA ASP A 151 0.94 -35.05 3.48
C ASP A 151 2.34 -35.33 2.93
N LYS A 152 2.99 -36.37 3.44
CA LYS A 152 4.37 -36.71 3.11
C LYS A 152 4.56 -36.95 1.61
N TYR A 153 3.66 -37.68 0.96
CA TYR A 153 3.75 -37.95 -0.48
C TYR A 153 3.61 -36.67 -1.29
N GLN A 154 2.63 -35.84 -0.99
CA GLN A 154 2.45 -34.53 -1.63
C GLN A 154 3.64 -33.60 -1.38
N ALA A 155 4.20 -33.59 -0.16
CA ALA A 155 5.36 -32.78 0.18
C ALA A 155 6.59 -33.16 -0.65
N TYR A 156 6.81 -34.48 -0.90
CA TYR A 156 7.87 -34.93 -1.81
C TYR A 156 7.66 -34.46 -3.26
N MET A 157 6.44 -34.60 -3.77
CA MET A 157 6.12 -34.12 -5.13
C MET A 157 6.31 -32.61 -5.25
N TRP A 158 5.79 -31.87 -4.29
CA TRP A 158 5.78 -30.40 -4.33
C TRP A 158 7.15 -29.80 -4.03
N GLY A 159 7.92 -30.40 -3.13
CA GLY A 159 9.29 -29.96 -2.81
C GLY A 159 10.24 -30.01 -3.99
N ASN A 160 10.02 -30.96 -4.92
CA ASN A 160 10.76 -31.10 -6.16
C ASN A 160 10.28 -30.16 -7.29
N SER A 161 9.32 -29.30 -7.05
CA SER A 161 8.80 -28.36 -8.06
C SER A 161 9.92 -27.51 -8.67
N ARG A 162 9.99 -27.49 -10.01
CA ARG A 162 10.90 -26.66 -10.81
C ARG A 162 10.31 -25.28 -11.16
N LEU A 163 9.14 -24.95 -10.65
CA LEU A 163 8.54 -23.63 -10.86
C LEU A 163 9.38 -22.53 -10.21
N GLY A 164 9.55 -21.43 -10.93
CA GLY A 164 10.23 -20.25 -10.38
C GLY A 164 9.50 -19.68 -9.14
N ASP A 165 10.25 -19.04 -8.25
CA ASP A 165 9.77 -18.60 -6.93
C ASP A 165 8.45 -17.80 -6.95
N TRP A 166 8.27 -16.94 -7.95
CA TRP A 166 7.04 -16.16 -8.11
C TRP A 166 5.85 -17.00 -8.56
N ARG A 167 6.11 -17.96 -9.45
CA ARG A 167 5.05 -18.82 -10.00
C ARG A 167 4.52 -19.76 -8.92
N ILE A 168 5.42 -20.42 -8.20
CA ILE A 168 5.03 -21.32 -7.10
C ILE A 168 4.33 -20.58 -5.95
N ALA A 169 4.73 -19.32 -5.66
CA ALA A 169 4.12 -18.51 -4.62
C ALA A 169 2.64 -18.17 -4.86
N GLY A 170 2.18 -18.22 -6.11
CA GLY A 170 0.78 -18.06 -6.47
C GLY A 170 0.08 -19.37 -6.82
N SER A 171 0.77 -20.51 -6.71
CA SER A 171 0.18 -21.81 -6.99
C SER A 171 -0.63 -22.34 -5.81
N TYR A 172 -1.50 -23.29 -6.10
CA TYR A 172 -2.25 -24.06 -5.10
C TYR A 172 -1.34 -24.64 -4.00
N ILE A 173 -0.13 -25.08 -4.37
CA ILE A 173 0.85 -25.69 -3.46
C ILE A 173 1.13 -24.78 -2.27
N LEU A 174 1.63 -23.56 -2.51
CA LEU A 174 1.98 -22.66 -1.42
C LEU A 174 0.78 -21.96 -0.81
N CYS A 175 -0.31 -21.79 -1.54
CA CYS A 175 -1.55 -21.27 -0.96
C CYS A 175 -2.12 -22.23 0.10
N ARG A 176 -2.01 -23.56 -0.12
CA ARG A 176 -2.44 -24.58 0.82
C ARG A 176 -1.45 -24.76 1.98
N ALA A 177 -0.15 -24.76 1.70
CA ALA A 177 0.87 -24.96 2.73
C ALA A 177 1.00 -23.75 3.66
N ILE A 178 0.99 -22.54 3.10
CA ILE A 178 1.15 -21.27 3.81
C ILE A 178 -0.12 -20.44 3.60
N THR A 179 -1.15 -20.76 4.37
CA THR A 179 -2.45 -20.08 4.31
C THR A 179 -2.35 -18.64 4.82
N ASN A 180 -3.39 -17.84 4.59
CA ASN A 180 -3.45 -16.47 5.09
C ASN A 180 -3.46 -16.44 6.63
N GLU A 181 -4.17 -17.40 7.25
CA GLU A 181 -4.27 -17.57 8.70
C GLU A 181 -2.88 -17.85 9.29
N LYS A 182 -2.10 -18.76 8.68
CA LYS A 182 -0.73 -19.04 9.12
C LYS A 182 0.19 -17.82 9.02
N LEU A 183 0.06 -17.00 7.97
CA LEU A 183 0.80 -15.75 7.86
C LEU A 183 0.38 -14.76 8.96
N SER A 184 -0.90 -14.66 9.26
CA SER A 184 -1.41 -13.80 10.35
C SER A 184 -0.95 -14.30 11.71
N MET A 185 -1.03 -15.61 11.98
CA MET A 185 -0.53 -16.23 13.23
C MET A 185 0.99 -16.06 13.39
N ALA A 186 1.74 -16.04 12.29
CA ALA A 186 3.16 -15.71 12.30
C ALA A 186 3.45 -14.20 12.54
N GLY A 187 2.39 -13.38 12.67
CA GLY A 187 2.47 -11.95 13.00
C GLY A 187 2.79 -11.06 11.79
N TYR A 188 2.48 -11.46 10.57
CA TYR A 188 2.57 -10.55 9.43
C TYR A 188 1.36 -9.63 9.39
N ALA A 189 1.61 -8.31 9.49
CA ALA A 189 0.57 -7.29 9.39
C ALA A 189 -0.09 -7.30 8.00
N THR A 190 -1.37 -6.94 7.96
CA THR A 190 -2.13 -6.72 6.73
C THR A 190 -2.55 -5.25 6.62
N LEU A 191 -2.60 -4.73 5.41
CA LEU A 191 -3.06 -3.35 5.14
C LEU A 191 -4.52 -3.18 5.56
N MET A 192 -5.35 -4.17 5.26
CA MET A 192 -6.77 -4.12 5.61
C MET A 192 -6.98 -4.24 7.12
N GLY A 193 -6.20 -5.06 7.83
CA GLY A 193 -6.23 -5.15 9.30
C GLY A 193 -5.94 -3.81 9.94
N SER A 194 -4.81 -3.19 9.58
CA SER A 194 -4.45 -1.85 10.08
C SER A 194 -5.49 -0.78 9.71
N TYR A 195 -6.15 -0.89 8.55
CA TYR A 195 -7.21 0.05 8.17
C TYR A 195 -8.48 -0.09 9.02
N ILE A 196 -8.84 -1.31 9.41
CA ILE A 196 -10.00 -1.58 10.28
C ILE A 196 -9.77 -1.02 11.69
N GLU A 197 -8.53 -1.04 12.19
CA GLU A 197 -8.19 -0.43 13.50
C GLU A 197 -8.53 1.06 13.58
N TRP A 198 -8.44 1.80 12.45
CA TRP A 198 -8.83 3.20 12.35
C TRP A 198 -10.34 3.43 12.13
N HIS A 199 -11.07 2.36 11.80
CA HIS A 199 -12.51 2.41 11.53
C HIS A 199 -13.23 1.31 12.33
N PRO A 200 -13.21 1.39 13.66
CA PRO A 200 -13.99 0.46 14.49
C PRO A 200 -15.46 0.58 14.12
N LYS A 201 -16.17 -0.55 14.14
CA LYS A 201 -17.62 -0.60 13.84
C LYS A 201 -18.41 0.06 14.95
#